data_5b1ead3989c3e5f48116d9c768ac638d
#
_entry.id   5b1ead3989c3e5f48116d9c768ac638d
#
_cell.length_a   1.000
_cell.length_b   1.000
_cell.length_c   1.000
_cell.angle_alpha   90.00
_cell.angle_beta   90.00
_cell.angle_gamma   90.00
#
_symmetry.space_group_name_H-M   'P 1'
#
loop_
_entity.id
_entity.type
_entity.pdbx_description
1 polymer ?
#
loop_
_entity_poly.entity_id
_entity_poly.type
_entity_poly.pdbx_seq_one_letter_code
_entity_poly.pdbx_strand_id
1 'polypeptide(L)'
;MRKVLVVIDMQKDFIDGALGFEGADRIIPGIIAKIKKYEEAGDEIIYTLDTHFENYMETQEGKNLPVPHCIKGSEGHQLCEELMPFLSGKKFFEKPTFGSLELANYLAQNASEISTIEVCGLVSNICVLSNAVIVKASAPEAEIIVDSKLTASFAPDLHQATLDVLKGIQVTVV
;
A
#
# COMPACT_ATOMS: atom_id res chain seq x y z
N MET A 1 -11.92 -17.13 -10.95
CA MET A 1 -10.83 -16.58 -10.09
C MET A 1 -11.05 -15.07 -10.00
N ARG A 2 -10.97 -14.50 -8.81
CA ARG A 2 -11.16 -13.07 -8.54
C ARG A 2 -9.86 -12.29 -8.72
N LYS A 3 -9.99 -10.97 -8.88
CA LYS A 3 -8.87 -10.04 -8.77
C LYS A 3 -8.90 -9.35 -7.40
N VAL A 4 -7.75 -8.91 -6.94
CA VAL A 4 -7.59 -8.20 -5.67
C VAL A 4 -6.87 -6.88 -5.92
N LEU A 5 -7.45 -5.77 -5.48
CA LEU A 5 -6.77 -4.48 -5.39
C LEU A 5 -6.27 -4.29 -3.95
N VAL A 6 -4.99 -4.02 -3.80
CA VAL A 6 -4.38 -3.71 -2.50
C VAL A 6 -3.92 -2.26 -2.49
N VAL A 7 -4.56 -1.44 -1.66
CA VAL A 7 -4.27 -0.02 -1.49
C VAL A 7 -3.38 0.16 -0.26
N ILE A 8 -2.13 0.57 -0.46
CA ILE A 8 -1.11 0.64 0.57
C ILE A 8 -1.06 2.03 1.20
N ASP A 9 -1.30 2.10 2.50
CA ASP A 9 -1.00 3.20 3.42
C ASP A 9 -1.41 4.60 2.92
N MET A 10 -2.60 4.73 2.36
CA MET A 10 -3.12 6.02 1.93
C MET A 10 -3.65 6.83 3.13
N GLN A 11 -2.76 7.10 4.08
CA GLN A 11 -3.03 7.77 5.36
C GLN A 11 -2.61 9.25 5.31
N LYS A 12 -3.22 10.06 6.16
CA LYS A 12 -2.98 11.52 6.23
C LYS A 12 -1.50 11.84 6.45
N ASP A 13 -0.80 11.10 7.31
CA ASP A 13 0.63 11.33 7.57
C ASP A 13 1.53 11.15 6.34
N PHE A 14 1.12 10.37 5.35
CA PHE A 14 1.87 10.19 4.09
C PHE A 14 1.42 11.13 2.97
N ILE A 15 0.28 11.81 3.12
CA ILE A 15 -0.24 12.76 2.13
C ILE A 15 0.20 14.19 2.46
N ASP A 16 -0.23 14.71 3.60
CA ASP A 16 -0.02 16.10 4.03
C ASP A 16 0.41 16.23 5.49
N GLY A 17 0.59 15.11 6.21
CA GLY A 17 1.01 15.06 7.60
C GLY A 17 2.53 14.91 7.79
N ALA A 18 2.93 14.19 8.83
CA ALA A 18 4.31 14.12 9.33
C ALA A 18 5.35 13.67 8.29
N LEU A 19 4.97 12.78 7.37
CA LEU A 19 5.80 12.26 6.27
C LEU A 19 5.21 12.57 4.89
N GLY A 20 4.32 13.57 4.83
CA GLY A 20 3.73 14.05 3.59
C GLY A 20 4.77 14.68 2.65
N PHE A 21 4.54 14.60 1.36
CA PHE A 21 5.44 15.15 0.34
C PHE A 21 4.67 15.69 -0.86
N GLU A 22 5.27 16.63 -1.59
CA GLU A 22 4.66 17.22 -2.78
C GLU A 22 4.33 16.16 -3.82
N GLY A 23 3.06 16.10 -4.22
CA GLY A 23 2.56 15.16 -5.22
C GLY A 23 2.08 13.82 -4.68
N ALA A 24 2.12 13.59 -3.37
CA ALA A 24 1.54 12.40 -2.74
C ALA A 24 0.02 12.28 -3.02
N ASP A 25 -0.67 13.41 -3.07
CA ASP A 25 -2.10 13.53 -3.34
C ASP A 25 -2.47 13.26 -4.80
N ARG A 26 -1.54 13.42 -5.74
CA ARG A 26 -1.80 13.30 -7.19
C ARG A 26 -2.28 11.92 -7.61
N ILE A 27 -1.96 10.87 -6.85
CA ILE A 27 -2.38 9.51 -7.16
C ILE A 27 -3.81 9.21 -6.69
N ILE A 28 -4.39 10.01 -5.80
CA ILE A 28 -5.71 9.77 -5.18
C ILE A 28 -6.82 9.63 -6.21
N PRO A 29 -7.00 10.55 -7.19
CA PRO A 29 -8.06 10.40 -8.19
C PRO A 29 -7.97 9.11 -9.01
N GLY A 30 -6.74 8.70 -9.34
CA GLY A 30 -6.49 7.45 -10.07
C GLY A 30 -6.83 6.21 -9.23
N ILE A 31 -6.48 6.22 -7.93
CA ILE A 31 -6.84 5.15 -7.00
C ILE A 31 -8.37 5.06 -6.84
N ILE A 32 -9.08 6.18 -6.72
CA ILE A 32 -10.55 6.20 -6.65
C ILE A 32 -11.15 5.56 -7.91
N ALA A 33 -10.65 5.94 -9.10
CA ALA A 33 -11.13 5.37 -10.34
C ALA A 33 -10.86 3.85 -10.41
N LYS A 34 -9.71 3.40 -9.91
CA LYS A 34 -9.36 1.98 -9.83
C LYS A 34 -10.28 1.22 -8.86
N ILE A 35 -10.53 1.76 -7.68
CA ILE A 35 -11.45 1.19 -6.68
C ILE A 35 -12.84 0.97 -7.30
N LYS A 36 -13.41 2.00 -7.93
CA LYS A 36 -14.72 1.90 -8.58
C LYS A 36 -14.77 0.79 -9.63
N LYS A 37 -13.72 0.66 -10.45
CA LYS A 37 -13.63 -0.39 -11.46
C LYS A 37 -13.63 -1.80 -10.84
N TYR A 38 -12.93 -1.98 -9.72
CA TYR A 38 -12.92 -3.25 -8.99
C TYR A 38 -14.28 -3.54 -8.33
N GLU A 39 -14.94 -2.54 -7.77
CA GLU A 39 -16.29 -2.66 -7.23
C GLU A 39 -17.31 -3.06 -8.29
N GLU A 40 -17.30 -2.39 -9.45
CA GLU A 40 -18.18 -2.69 -10.58
C GLU A 40 -17.99 -4.11 -11.11
N ALA A 41 -16.76 -4.64 -11.03
CA ALA A 41 -16.45 -6.01 -11.44
C ALA A 41 -16.79 -7.07 -10.36
N GLY A 42 -17.12 -6.65 -9.14
CA GLY A 42 -17.32 -7.55 -8.00
C GLY A 42 -16.02 -8.16 -7.47
N ASP A 43 -14.88 -7.54 -7.77
CA ASP A 43 -13.56 -7.95 -7.33
C ASP A 43 -13.26 -7.45 -5.91
N GLU A 44 -12.24 -8.02 -5.28
CA GLU A 44 -11.90 -7.72 -3.89
C GLU A 44 -11.03 -6.46 -3.76
N ILE A 45 -11.30 -5.66 -2.74
CA ILE A 45 -10.51 -4.48 -2.39
C ILE A 45 -10.06 -4.62 -0.94
N ILE A 46 -8.76 -4.47 -0.72
CA ILE A 46 -8.10 -4.53 0.58
C ILE A 46 -7.23 -3.29 0.72
N TYR A 47 -7.05 -2.80 1.95
CA TYR A 47 -6.07 -1.74 2.19
C TYR A 47 -5.21 -2.04 3.41
N THR A 48 -4.07 -1.37 3.51
CA THR A 48 -3.20 -1.42 4.68
C THR A 48 -3.16 -0.09 5.39
N LEU A 49 -2.89 -0.15 6.68
CA LEU A 49 -2.60 1.00 7.53
C LEU A 49 -1.28 0.76 8.25
N ASP A 50 -0.32 1.62 7.99
CA ASP A 50 0.87 1.70 8.83
C ASP A 50 0.47 2.11 10.23
N THR A 51 0.92 1.39 11.26
CA THR A 51 0.37 1.57 12.60
C THR A 51 1.47 1.48 13.64
N HIS A 52 1.75 2.61 14.25
CA HIS A 52 2.69 2.75 15.34
C HIS A 52 2.00 3.13 16.65
N PHE A 53 2.74 3.11 17.75
CA PHE A 53 2.25 3.41 19.09
C PHE A 53 3.10 4.51 19.72
N GLU A 54 2.68 4.99 20.90
CA GLU A 54 3.34 6.10 21.61
C GLU A 54 4.84 5.87 21.86
N ASN A 55 5.27 4.61 21.97
CA ASN A 55 6.67 4.22 22.12
C ASN A 55 7.46 4.17 20.81
N TYR A 56 6.95 4.74 19.72
CA TYR A 56 7.60 4.70 18.40
C TYR A 56 9.09 5.06 18.43
N MET A 57 9.46 6.11 19.17
CA MET A 57 10.85 6.58 19.28
C MET A 57 11.80 5.55 19.95
N GLU A 58 11.27 4.56 20.64
CA GLU A 58 12.03 3.48 21.28
C GLU A 58 12.24 2.28 20.33
N THR A 59 11.47 2.22 19.24
CA THR A 59 11.53 1.15 18.25
C THR A 59 12.79 1.23 17.38
N GLN A 60 13.10 0.15 16.68
CA GLN A 60 14.19 0.13 15.69
C GLN A 60 13.93 1.13 14.56
N GLU A 61 12.68 1.25 14.11
CA GLU A 61 12.30 2.20 13.07
C GLU A 61 12.43 3.64 13.56
N GLY A 62 11.90 3.95 14.74
CA GLY A 62 11.99 5.29 15.33
C GLY A 62 13.41 5.78 15.59
N LYS A 63 14.36 4.86 15.83
CA LYS A 63 15.79 5.21 15.95
C LYS A 63 16.43 5.57 14.60
N ASN A 64 15.95 4.98 13.50
CA ASN A 64 16.45 5.27 12.15
C ASN A 64 15.70 6.44 11.50
N LEU A 65 14.41 6.59 11.78
CA LEU A 65 13.55 7.67 11.30
C LEU A 65 12.87 8.33 12.52
N PRO A 66 13.50 9.32 13.18
CA PRO A 66 12.98 9.93 14.39
C PRO A 66 11.82 10.92 14.12
N VAL A 67 10.84 10.48 13.37
CA VAL A 67 9.62 11.22 13.02
C VAL A 67 8.42 10.36 13.39
N PRO A 68 7.79 10.57 14.56
CA PRO A 68 6.56 9.88 14.90
C PRO A 68 5.49 10.10 13.84
N HIS A 69 4.90 9.02 13.33
CA HIS A 69 3.88 9.06 12.31
C HIS A 69 2.93 7.88 12.48
N CYS A 70 1.77 7.95 11.90
CA CYS A 70 0.74 6.91 11.92
C CYS A 70 0.52 6.32 13.33
N ILE A 71 0.60 7.16 14.36
CA ILE A 71 0.36 6.73 15.74
C ILE A 71 -1.12 6.36 15.89
N LYS A 72 -1.39 5.15 16.35
CA LYS A 72 -2.75 4.62 16.45
C LYS A 72 -3.66 5.54 17.25
N GLY A 73 -4.80 5.91 16.65
CA GLY A 73 -5.75 6.84 17.23
C GLY A 73 -5.49 8.32 16.93
N SER A 74 -4.34 8.66 16.34
CA SER A 74 -4.08 10.03 15.88
C SER A 74 -4.80 10.33 14.55
N GLU A 75 -4.89 11.61 14.22
CA GLU A 75 -5.40 12.05 12.92
C GLU A 75 -4.52 11.54 11.76
N GLY A 76 -3.21 11.57 11.91
CA GLY A 76 -2.26 11.09 10.90
C GLY A 76 -2.39 9.61 10.55
N HIS A 77 -2.86 8.79 11.49
CA HIS A 77 -3.12 7.37 11.26
C HIS A 77 -4.36 7.12 10.39
N GLN A 78 -5.28 8.06 10.28
CA GLN A 78 -6.51 7.89 9.52
C GLN A 78 -6.24 7.85 8.01
N LEU A 79 -7.11 7.17 7.27
CA LEU A 79 -7.13 7.28 5.81
C LEU A 79 -7.31 8.75 5.40
N CYS A 80 -6.74 9.14 4.25
CA CYS A 80 -7.03 10.43 3.67
C CYS A 80 -8.53 10.56 3.39
N GLU A 81 -9.05 11.78 3.55
CA GLU A 81 -10.50 12.04 3.54
C GLU A 81 -11.16 11.61 2.22
N GLU A 82 -10.48 11.79 1.10
CA GLU A 82 -11.00 11.49 -0.23
C GLU A 82 -11.20 9.99 -0.47
N LEU A 83 -10.38 9.13 0.16
CA LEU A 83 -10.48 7.68 0.02
C LEU A 83 -11.37 7.03 1.09
N MET A 84 -11.63 7.72 2.19
CA MET A 84 -12.45 7.19 3.28
C MET A 84 -13.83 6.68 2.82
N PRO A 85 -14.60 7.38 1.95
CA PRO A 85 -15.90 6.89 1.47
C PRO A 85 -15.82 5.57 0.68
N PHE A 86 -14.68 5.28 0.05
CA PHE A 86 -14.49 4.12 -0.82
C PHE A 86 -13.87 2.93 -0.09
N LEU A 87 -13.10 3.17 0.95
CA LEU A 87 -12.38 2.13 1.70
C LEU A 87 -13.06 1.78 3.03
N SER A 88 -13.92 2.64 3.56
CA SER A 88 -14.66 2.35 4.80
C SER A 88 -15.47 1.06 4.65
N GLY A 89 -15.30 0.14 5.61
CA GLY A 89 -15.96 -1.16 5.60
C GLY A 89 -15.31 -2.22 4.71
N LYS A 90 -14.27 -1.89 3.94
CA LYS A 90 -13.45 -2.90 3.25
C LYS A 90 -12.51 -3.60 4.24
N LYS A 91 -12.00 -4.76 3.84
CA LYS A 91 -10.99 -5.48 4.61
C LYS A 91 -9.70 -4.66 4.69
N PHE A 92 -9.09 -4.61 5.86
CA PHE A 92 -7.80 -3.95 6.04
C PHE A 92 -6.89 -4.72 6.98
N PHE A 93 -5.60 -4.39 6.91
CA PHE A 93 -4.56 -4.91 7.79
C PHE A 93 -3.73 -3.77 8.34
N GLU A 94 -3.65 -3.68 9.66
CA GLU A 94 -2.67 -2.83 10.33
C GLU A 94 -1.29 -3.50 10.27
N LYS A 95 -0.26 -2.74 10.01
CA LYS A 95 1.10 -3.27 9.94
C LYS A 95 2.06 -2.42 10.77
N PRO A 96 2.93 -3.03 11.58
CA PRO A 96 3.88 -2.32 12.45
C PRO A 96 5.18 -1.93 11.74
N THR A 97 5.30 -2.20 10.45
CA THR A 97 6.48 -1.96 9.62
C THR A 97 6.10 -1.98 8.14
N PHE A 98 7.05 -1.87 7.24
CA PHE A 98 6.87 -1.65 5.80
C PHE A 98 6.01 -2.70 5.10
N GLY A 99 6.26 -3.99 5.35
CA GLY A 99 5.48 -5.09 4.77
C GLY A 99 4.48 -5.68 5.76
N SER A 100 3.34 -6.15 5.26
CA SER A 100 2.28 -6.75 6.08
C SER A 100 2.30 -8.28 6.02
N LEU A 101 2.70 -8.93 7.11
CA LEU A 101 2.62 -10.39 7.21
C LEU A 101 1.18 -10.89 7.29
N GLU A 102 0.27 -10.12 7.86
CA GLU A 102 -1.15 -10.49 7.91
C GLU A 102 -1.79 -10.49 6.52
N LEU A 103 -1.49 -9.47 5.71
CA LEU A 103 -1.88 -9.44 4.29
C LEU A 103 -1.30 -10.63 3.55
N ALA A 104 -0.01 -10.93 3.75
CA ALA A 104 0.66 -12.08 3.14
C ALA A 104 -0.05 -13.40 3.47
N ASN A 105 -0.32 -13.64 4.74
CA ASN A 105 -1.01 -14.84 5.20
C ASN A 105 -2.43 -14.95 4.61
N TYR A 106 -3.16 -13.84 4.57
CA TYR A 106 -4.48 -13.80 3.96
C TYR A 106 -4.43 -14.19 2.46
N LEU A 107 -3.52 -13.59 1.72
CA LEU A 107 -3.37 -13.86 0.29
C LEU A 107 -2.90 -15.30 0.03
N ALA A 108 -1.96 -15.82 0.82
CA ALA A 108 -1.49 -17.19 0.69
C ALA A 108 -2.60 -18.24 0.92
N GLN A 109 -3.47 -18.00 1.91
CA GLN A 109 -4.60 -18.87 2.19
C GLN A 109 -5.65 -18.87 1.06
N ASN A 110 -5.71 -17.82 0.26
CA ASN A 110 -6.68 -17.64 -0.82
C ASN A 110 -6.04 -17.73 -2.23
N ALA A 111 -4.76 -18.04 -2.33
CA ALA A 111 -3.98 -17.92 -3.56
C ALA A 111 -4.59 -18.69 -4.76
N SER A 112 -5.18 -19.87 -4.52
CA SER A 112 -5.81 -20.68 -5.57
C SER A 112 -7.06 -20.03 -6.19
N GLU A 113 -7.65 -19.04 -5.56
CA GLU A 113 -8.84 -18.33 -6.04
C GLU A 113 -8.52 -17.01 -6.72
N ILE A 114 -7.26 -16.56 -6.63
CA ILE A 114 -6.82 -15.23 -7.10
C ILE A 114 -6.07 -15.37 -8.41
N SER A 115 -6.48 -14.62 -9.42
CA SER A 115 -5.79 -14.55 -10.72
C SER A 115 -4.85 -13.37 -10.84
N THR A 116 -5.19 -12.26 -10.18
CA THR A 116 -4.44 -10.99 -10.31
C THR A 116 -4.47 -10.25 -8.98
N ILE A 117 -3.34 -9.69 -8.59
CA ILE A 117 -3.26 -8.78 -7.45
C ILE A 117 -2.62 -7.48 -7.95
N GLU A 118 -3.37 -6.38 -7.87
CA GLU A 118 -2.86 -5.06 -8.21
C GLU A 118 -2.54 -4.29 -6.94
N VAL A 119 -1.34 -3.72 -6.86
CA VAL A 119 -0.85 -2.98 -5.68
C VAL A 119 -0.64 -1.53 -6.06
N CYS A 120 -1.18 -0.61 -5.26
CA CYS A 120 -1.03 0.84 -5.42
C CYS A 120 -0.89 1.53 -4.06
N GLY A 121 -0.64 2.83 -4.04
CA GLY A 121 -0.52 3.62 -2.80
C GLY A 121 0.88 4.15 -2.53
N LEU A 122 1.23 4.34 -1.27
CA LEU A 122 2.44 5.02 -0.81
C LEU A 122 3.27 4.17 0.17
N VAL A 123 4.56 4.40 0.27
CA VAL A 123 5.45 5.10 -0.65
C VAL A 123 6.07 4.06 -1.57
N SER A 124 6.26 4.37 -2.85
CA SER A 124 6.61 3.35 -3.86
C SER A 124 7.83 2.53 -3.51
N ASN A 125 8.93 3.15 -3.08
CA ASN A 125 10.20 2.51 -2.76
C ASN A 125 10.28 1.96 -1.33
N ILE A 126 9.21 2.04 -0.55
CA ILE A 126 9.16 1.61 0.85
C ILE A 126 8.02 0.59 1.03
N CYS A 127 6.84 1.04 1.43
CA CYS A 127 5.73 0.13 1.76
C CYS A 127 5.16 -0.57 0.53
N VAL A 128 5.04 0.12 -0.61
CA VAL A 128 4.55 -0.50 -1.86
C VAL A 128 5.50 -1.58 -2.34
N LEU A 129 6.81 -1.29 -2.42
CA LEU A 129 7.82 -2.28 -2.77
C LEU A 129 7.79 -3.48 -1.82
N SER A 130 7.81 -3.23 -0.50
CA SER A 130 7.83 -4.28 0.52
C SER A 130 6.63 -5.19 0.42
N ASN A 131 5.43 -4.62 0.23
CA ASN A 131 4.23 -5.42 0.06
C ASN A 131 4.17 -6.12 -1.29
N ALA A 132 4.61 -5.52 -2.39
CA ALA A 132 4.65 -6.18 -3.70
C ALA A 132 5.54 -7.45 -3.68
N VAL A 133 6.69 -7.40 -3.00
CA VAL A 133 7.57 -8.57 -2.79
C VAL A 133 6.86 -9.66 -1.99
N ILE A 134 6.24 -9.28 -0.87
CA ILE A 134 5.51 -10.21 0.01
C ILE A 134 4.30 -10.81 -0.72
N VAL A 135 3.54 -10.01 -1.45
CA VAL A 135 2.39 -10.42 -2.26
C VAL A 135 2.81 -11.41 -3.32
N LYS A 136 3.92 -11.16 -4.04
CA LYS A 136 4.46 -12.10 -5.03
C LYS A 136 4.83 -13.44 -4.40
N ALA A 137 5.41 -13.43 -3.22
CA ALA A 137 5.76 -14.65 -2.49
C ALA A 137 4.51 -15.41 -1.99
N SER A 138 3.45 -14.69 -1.62
CA SER A 138 2.21 -15.27 -1.07
C SER A 138 1.32 -15.91 -2.14
N ALA A 139 1.32 -15.38 -3.36
CA ALA A 139 0.51 -15.87 -4.47
C ALA A 139 1.35 -15.93 -5.75
N PRO A 140 2.31 -16.87 -5.86
CA PRO A 140 3.32 -16.89 -6.92
C PRO A 140 2.72 -17.11 -8.32
N GLU A 141 1.57 -17.76 -8.41
CA GLU A 141 0.88 -18.03 -9.68
C GLU A 141 -0.06 -16.88 -10.11
N ALA A 142 -0.37 -15.94 -9.22
CA ALA A 142 -1.14 -14.77 -9.57
C ALA A 142 -0.27 -13.76 -10.34
N GLU A 143 -0.89 -13.06 -11.30
CA GLU A 143 -0.26 -11.88 -11.90
C GLU A 143 -0.23 -10.75 -10.87
N ILE A 144 0.98 -10.25 -10.55
CA ILE A 144 1.13 -9.10 -9.67
C ILE A 144 1.37 -7.86 -10.53
N ILE A 145 0.57 -6.82 -10.32
CA ILE A 145 0.60 -5.58 -11.09
C ILE A 145 0.88 -4.39 -10.16
N VAL A 146 1.74 -3.49 -10.58
CA VAL A 146 1.89 -2.15 -10.00
C VAL A 146 1.69 -1.12 -11.11
N ASP A 147 0.69 -0.25 -10.93
CA ASP A 147 0.48 0.88 -11.84
C ASP A 147 1.38 2.04 -11.41
N SER A 148 2.34 2.39 -12.26
CA SER A 148 3.33 3.44 -11.98
C SER A 148 2.72 4.82 -11.72
N LYS A 149 1.49 5.04 -12.17
CA LYS A 149 0.75 6.29 -11.96
C LYS A 149 -0.08 6.30 -10.66
N LEU A 150 -0.20 5.14 -10.01
CA LEU A 150 -0.95 4.97 -8.76
C LEU A 150 -0.04 4.72 -7.56
N THR A 151 1.24 5.05 -7.69
CA THR A 151 2.21 5.06 -6.60
C THR A 151 3.17 6.24 -6.77
N ALA A 152 3.74 6.73 -5.69
CA ALA A 152 4.63 7.89 -5.69
C ALA A 152 5.71 7.78 -4.62
N SER A 153 6.75 8.62 -4.75
CA SER A 153 7.80 8.78 -3.76
C SER A 153 8.27 10.23 -3.69
N PHE A 154 8.73 10.64 -2.53
CA PHE A 154 9.49 11.88 -2.32
C PHE A 154 10.88 11.84 -2.98
N ALA A 155 11.36 10.67 -3.41
CA ALA A 155 12.65 10.46 -4.06
C ALA A 155 12.42 9.90 -5.50
N PRO A 156 12.38 10.75 -6.54
CA PRO A 156 12.06 10.31 -7.91
C PRO A 156 13.01 9.23 -8.44
N ASP A 157 14.30 9.30 -8.12
CA ASP A 157 15.28 8.30 -8.56
C ASP A 157 15.01 6.93 -7.93
N LEU A 158 14.63 6.90 -6.64
CA LEU A 158 14.25 5.68 -5.95
C LEU A 158 12.90 5.14 -6.44
N HIS A 159 11.97 6.03 -6.81
CA HIS A 159 10.74 5.61 -7.46
C HIS A 159 11.03 4.84 -8.74
N GLN A 160 11.81 5.41 -9.65
CA GLN A 160 12.16 4.74 -10.90
C GLN A 160 12.94 3.44 -10.69
N ALA A 161 13.93 3.44 -9.79
CA ALA A 161 14.69 2.24 -9.43
C ALA A 161 13.77 1.14 -8.90
N THR A 162 12.76 1.50 -8.08
CA THR A 162 11.77 0.56 -7.58
C THR A 162 10.97 -0.10 -8.69
N LEU A 163 10.47 0.69 -9.64
CA LEU A 163 9.72 0.15 -10.78
C LEU A 163 10.58 -0.84 -11.60
N ASP A 164 11.87 -0.58 -11.73
CA ASP A 164 12.79 -1.48 -12.44
C ASP A 164 13.10 -2.75 -11.64
N VAL A 165 13.27 -2.64 -10.32
CA VAL A 165 13.43 -3.80 -9.42
C VAL A 165 12.19 -4.70 -9.44
N LEU A 166 11.00 -4.11 -9.41
CA LEU A 166 9.73 -4.85 -9.47
C LEU A 166 9.62 -5.69 -10.75
N LYS A 167 10.01 -5.14 -11.90
CA LYS A 167 10.08 -5.91 -13.17
C LYS A 167 11.03 -7.11 -13.04
N GLY A 168 12.16 -6.94 -12.35
CA GLY A 168 13.15 -8.00 -12.13
C GLY A 168 12.63 -9.19 -11.33
N ILE A 169 11.63 -8.98 -10.48
CA ILE A 169 10.96 -10.02 -9.71
C ILE A 169 9.61 -10.46 -10.32
N GLN A 170 9.41 -10.19 -11.61
CA GLN A 170 8.21 -10.58 -12.37
C GLN A 170 6.92 -9.90 -11.91
N VAL A 171 6.98 -8.69 -11.40
CA VAL A 171 5.83 -7.81 -11.23
C VAL A 171 5.60 -7.03 -12.51
N THR A 172 4.39 -7.07 -13.03
CA THR A 172 3.98 -6.28 -14.20
C THR A 172 3.86 -4.80 -13.79
N VAL A 173 4.69 -3.95 -14.35
CA VAL A 173 4.62 -2.49 -14.15
C VAL A 173 3.95 -1.86 -15.36
N VAL A 174 2.83 -1.14 -15.14
CA VAL A 174 2.03 -0.49 -16.17
C VAL A 174 2.01 1.03 -15.99
#